data_698536de4ac9b73f8a7a729b75af8d1c
#
_entry.id   698536de4ac9b73f8a7a729b75af8d1c
#
_cell.length_a   1.000
_cell.length_b   1.000
_cell.length_c   1.000
_cell.angle_alpha   90.00
_cell.angle_beta   90.00
_cell.angle_gamma   90.00
#
_symmetry.space_group_name_H-M   'P 1'
#
loop_
_entity.id
_entity.type
_entity.pdbx_description
1 polymer ?
#
loop_
_entity_poly.entity_id
_entity_poly.type
_entity_poly.pdbx_seq_one_letter_code
_entity_poly.pdbx_strand_id
1 'polypeptide(L)'
;KSVNPDMNIGTFTFPANEDEADNVLNSGIDVQFCVMKACKNKEAAYEVLRFLYEDDTIRTYLDEQGGIACKQGDFPLSSELEGVRSYIESDRMADFQDHHYPSEMSVDAMIQTYLLDDSADAKKTFLNKFDKDWKRYNRDLIWKVQQYNEKEGTSEDTK
;
A
#
# COMPACT_ATOMS: atom_id res chain seq x y z
N LYS A 1 -13.15 18.49 -4.87
CA LYS A 1 -14.44 19.20 -5.19
C LYS A 1 -14.76 20.40 -4.30
N SER A 2 -14.07 20.59 -3.17
CA SER A 2 -14.27 21.78 -2.31
C SER A 2 -14.03 23.11 -3.03
N VAL A 3 -13.13 23.14 -4.01
CA VAL A 3 -12.80 24.34 -4.81
C VAL A 3 -13.68 24.45 -6.06
N ASN A 4 -14.01 23.33 -6.68
CA ASN A 4 -14.87 23.27 -7.85
C ASN A 4 -15.79 22.05 -7.76
N PRO A 5 -17.04 22.21 -7.30
CA PRO A 5 -17.98 21.10 -7.13
C PRO A 5 -18.39 20.45 -8.45
N ASP A 6 -18.32 21.18 -9.56
CA ASP A 6 -18.70 20.67 -10.90
C ASP A 6 -17.57 19.91 -11.59
N MET A 7 -16.42 19.76 -10.94
CA MET A 7 -15.29 19.02 -11.49
C MET A 7 -15.65 17.53 -11.65
N ASN A 8 -15.54 17.04 -12.87
CA ASN A 8 -15.67 15.63 -13.17
C ASN A 8 -14.29 14.95 -13.02
N ILE A 9 -14.18 14.05 -12.04
CA ILE A 9 -12.95 13.32 -11.71
C ILE A 9 -13.14 11.87 -12.08
N GLY A 10 -12.26 11.33 -12.93
CA GLY A 10 -12.17 9.90 -13.21
C GLY A 10 -10.91 9.31 -12.56
N THR A 11 -11.00 8.05 -12.14
CA THR A 11 -9.88 7.30 -11.60
C THR A 11 -9.59 6.07 -12.44
N PHE A 12 -8.34 5.68 -12.49
CA PHE A 12 -7.89 4.46 -13.16
C PHE A 12 -6.64 3.91 -12.45
N THR A 13 -6.36 2.64 -12.64
CA THR A 13 -5.12 2.04 -12.12
C THR A 13 -3.92 2.49 -12.96
N PHE A 14 -2.74 2.58 -12.34
CA PHE A 14 -1.51 2.83 -13.09
C PHE A 14 -1.26 1.68 -14.06
N PRO A 15 -1.11 1.93 -15.36
CA PRO A 15 -0.94 0.90 -16.40
C PRO A 15 0.51 0.38 -16.37
N ALA A 16 0.82 -0.49 -15.42
CA ALA A 16 2.17 -1.04 -15.24
C ALA A 16 2.47 -2.19 -16.22
N ASN A 17 1.45 -2.88 -16.71
CA ASN A 17 1.55 -4.04 -17.58
C ASN A 17 0.83 -3.78 -18.91
N GLU A 18 1.26 -4.48 -19.97
CA GLU A 18 0.63 -4.42 -21.30
C GLU A 18 -0.75 -5.08 -21.30
N ASP A 19 -0.93 -6.14 -20.51
CA ASP A 19 -2.22 -6.78 -20.30
C ASP A 19 -2.95 -6.15 -19.12
N GLU A 20 -4.18 -5.68 -19.36
CA GLU A 20 -5.04 -5.10 -18.31
C GLU A 20 -5.33 -6.11 -17.18
N ALA A 21 -5.37 -7.40 -17.49
CA ALA A 21 -5.62 -8.45 -16.51
C ALA A 21 -4.52 -8.52 -15.45
N ASP A 22 -3.30 -8.13 -15.79
CA ASP A 22 -2.13 -8.12 -14.90
C ASP A 22 -1.99 -6.83 -14.10
N ASN A 23 -2.80 -5.81 -14.38
CA ASN A 23 -2.80 -4.58 -13.61
C ASN A 23 -3.57 -4.74 -12.30
N VAL A 24 -3.04 -4.14 -11.24
CA VAL A 24 -3.64 -4.13 -9.90
C VAL A 24 -3.83 -2.70 -9.41
N LEU A 25 -4.80 -2.51 -8.53
CA LEU A 25 -4.98 -1.26 -7.80
C LEU A 25 -4.00 -1.21 -6.63
N ASN A 26 -3.08 -0.25 -6.63
CA ASN A 26 -2.29 0.03 -5.44
C ASN A 26 -3.19 0.72 -4.41
N SER A 27 -3.39 0.06 -3.27
CA SER A 27 -4.17 0.57 -2.16
C SER A 27 -3.62 0.00 -0.87
N GLY A 28 -3.49 0.83 0.13
CA GLY A 28 -2.97 0.43 1.43
C GLY A 28 -3.68 1.14 2.56
N ILE A 29 -3.24 0.90 3.79
CA ILE A 29 -3.78 1.51 4.98
C ILE A 29 -3.20 2.92 5.09
N ASP A 30 -4.07 3.94 5.04
CA ASP A 30 -3.68 5.34 5.17
C ASP A 30 -3.53 5.73 6.65
N VAL A 31 -4.52 5.40 7.47
CA VAL A 31 -4.53 5.75 8.90
C VAL A 31 -4.61 4.49 9.75
N GLN A 32 -3.68 4.37 10.70
CA GLN A 32 -3.64 3.26 11.65
C GLN A 32 -3.71 3.77 13.09
N PHE A 33 -4.45 3.06 13.93
CA PHE A 33 -4.53 3.33 15.35
C PHE A 33 -4.01 2.12 16.14
N CYS A 34 -3.21 2.40 17.17
CA CYS A 34 -2.75 1.36 18.08
C CYS A 34 -2.87 1.80 19.54
N VAL A 35 -3.16 0.84 20.42
CA VAL A 35 -3.14 1.06 21.86
C VAL A 35 -1.76 0.72 22.40
N MET A 36 -1.06 1.70 22.91
CA MET A 36 0.29 1.53 23.45
C MET A 36 0.28 0.55 24.63
N LYS A 37 1.33 -0.30 24.71
CA LYS A 37 1.50 -1.24 25.84
C LYS A 37 1.46 -0.53 27.21
N ALA A 38 2.02 0.67 27.28
CA ALA A 38 2.08 1.51 28.47
C ALA A 38 0.80 2.29 28.77
N CYS A 39 -0.26 2.14 27.95
CA CYS A 39 -1.53 2.83 28.19
C CYS A 39 -2.11 2.41 29.55
N LYS A 40 -2.37 3.39 30.41
CA LYS A 40 -2.90 3.16 31.77
C LYS A 40 -4.40 2.85 31.77
N ASN A 41 -5.14 3.34 30.79
CA ASN A 41 -6.58 3.10 30.65
C ASN A 41 -6.89 2.50 29.27
N LYS A 42 -6.63 1.19 29.15
CA LYS A 42 -6.84 0.47 27.88
C LYS A 42 -8.31 0.36 27.52
N GLU A 43 -9.19 0.23 28.52
CA GLU A 43 -10.63 0.12 28.27
C GLU A 43 -11.17 1.38 27.60
N ALA A 44 -10.82 2.56 28.12
CA ALA A 44 -11.20 3.82 27.48
C ALA A 44 -10.60 3.96 26.06
N ALA A 45 -9.37 3.51 25.85
CA ALA A 45 -8.77 3.50 24.52
C ALA A 45 -9.53 2.56 23.55
N TYR A 46 -9.96 1.39 24.03
CA TYR A 46 -10.77 0.46 23.22
C TYR A 46 -12.16 1.03 22.93
N GLU A 47 -12.77 1.77 23.85
CA GLU A 47 -14.05 2.45 23.57
C GLU A 47 -13.91 3.47 22.42
N VAL A 48 -12.82 4.24 22.42
CA VAL A 48 -12.53 5.13 21.28
C VAL A 48 -12.38 4.37 19.98
N LEU A 49 -11.63 3.25 19.99
CA LEU A 49 -11.48 2.42 18.79
C LEU A 49 -12.82 1.80 18.34
N ARG A 50 -13.68 1.36 19.27
CA ARG A 50 -15.03 0.86 18.94
C ARG A 50 -15.86 1.92 18.27
N PHE A 51 -15.87 3.15 18.83
CA PHE A 51 -16.56 4.29 18.22
C PHE A 51 -16.07 4.58 16.80
N LEU A 52 -14.75 4.57 16.57
CA LEU A 52 -14.19 4.78 15.22
C LEU A 52 -14.57 3.64 14.25
N TYR A 53 -14.94 2.46 14.77
CA TYR A 53 -15.36 1.29 13.99
C TYR A 53 -16.87 1.14 13.86
N GLU A 54 -17.66 2.08 14.38
CA GLU A 54 -19.09 2.14 14.15
C GLU A 54 -19.40 2.47 12.69
N ASP A 55 -20.42 1.85 12.13
CA ASP A 55 -20.76 2.00 10.72
C ASP A 55 -21.03 3.44 10.33
N ASP A 56 -21.74 4.19 11.17
CA ASP A 56 -22.05 5.59 10.91
C ASP A 56 -20.79 6.47 10.94
N THR A 57 -19.85 6.17 11.83
CA THR A 57 -18.56 6.89 11.89
C THR A 57 -17.74 6.62 10.64
N ILE A 58 -17.67 5.35 10.20
CA ILE A 58 -16.97 4.98 8.96
C ILE A 58 -17.64 5.65 7.75
N ARG A 59 -19.00 5.63 7.64
CA ARG A 59 -19.72 6.28 6.55
C ARG A 59 -19.42 7.78 6.50
N THR A 60 -19.48 8.46 7.64
CA THR A 60 -19.17 9.90 7.72
C THR A 60 -17.72 10.17 7.26
N TYR A 61 -16.77 9.35 7.67
CA TYR A 61 -15.38 9.49 7.24
C TYR A 61 -15.23 9.29 5.73
N LEU A 62 -15.86 8.26 5.16
CA LEU A 62 -15.81 7.98 3.73
C LEU A 62 -16.48 9.09 2.90
N ASP A 63 -17.56 9.66 3.38
CA ASP A 63 -18.26 10.77 2.71
C ASP A 63 -17.39 12.04 2.65
N GLU A 64 -16.58 12.28 3.69
CA GLU A 64 -15.74 13.47 3.77
C GLU A 64 -14.37 13.32 3.09
N GLN A 65 -13.73 12.17 3.27
CA GLN A 65 -12.37 11.93 2.83
C GLN A 65 -12.28 11.09 1.55
N GLY A 66 -13.33 10.33 1.24
CA GLY A 66 -13.27 9.28 0.23
C GLY A 66 -12.51 8.05 0.74
N GLY A 67 -12.28 7.09 -0.15
CA GLY A 67 -11.50 5.90 0.17
C GLY A 67 -12.31 4.61 0.13
N ILE A 68 -11.68 3.55 0.59
CA ILE A 68 -12.24 2.20 0.67
C ILE A 68 -12.42 1.85 2.14
N ALA A 69 -13.59 1.33 2.52
CA ALA A 69 -13.84 0.94 3.90
C ALA A 69 -12.88 -0.18 4.34
N CYS A 70 -12.30 -0.02 5.53
CA CYS A 70 -11.45 -1.04 6.16
C CYS A 70 -12.25 -2.13 6.90
N LYS A 71 -13.58 -2.08 6.84
CA LYS A 71 -14.52 -2.99 7.49
C LYS A 71 -15.40 -3.65 6.44
N GLN A 72 -15.63 -4.95 6.59
CA GLN A 72 -16.61 -5.65 5.74
C GLN A 72 -18.03 -5.14 6.03
N GLY A 73 -18.79 -4.91 4.98
CA GLY A 73 -20.17 -4.40 5.05
C GLY A 73 -20.56 -3.65 3.80
N ASP A 74 -21.79 -3.14 3.82
CA ASP A 74 -22.31 -2.30 2.74
C ASP A 74 -21.89 -0.83 2.98
N PHE A 75 -20.70 -0.48 2.50
CA PHE A 75 -20.20 0.88 2.54
C PHE A 75 -20.15 1.47 1.14
N PRO A 76 -20.63 2.71 0.96
CA PRO A 76 -20.63 3.34 -0.35
C PRO A 76 -19.21 3.62 -0.81
N LEU A 77 -18.91 3.36 -2.08
CA LEU A 77 -17.72 3.85 -2.75
C LEU A 77 -18.02 5.22 -3.33
N SER A 78 -17.12 6.19 -3.14
CA SER A 78 -17.30 7.52 -3.70
C SER A 78 -17.32 7.48 -5.23
N SER A 79 -18.05 8.43 -5.84
CA SER A 79 -18.17 8.53 -7.31
C SER A 79 -16.82 8.71 -8.00
N GLU A 80 -15.85 9.29 -7.30
CA GLU A 80 -14.49 9.48 -7.78
C GLU A 80 -13.73 8.17 -7.96
N LEU A 81 -14.07 7.14 -7.18
CA LEU A 81 -13.43 5.83 -7.23
C LEU A 81 -14.16 4.82 -8.12
N GLU A 82 -15.24 5.25 -8.80
CA GLU A 82 -16.03 4.35 -9.66
C GLU A 82 -15.18 3.67 -10.74
N GLY A 83 -14.19 4.38 -11.30
CA GLY A 83 -13.31 3.84 -12.34
C GLY A 83 -12.42 2.68 -11.88
N VAL A 84 -12.26 2.49 -10.56
CA VAL A 84 -11.45 1.39 -9.98
C VAL A 84 -12.30 0.36 -9.23
N ARG A 85 -13.63 0.49 -9.24
CA ARG A 85 -14.57 -0.42 -8.56
C ARG A 85 -14.32 -1.89 -8.89
N SER A 86 -14.14 -2.21 -10.17
CA SER A 86 -13.91 -3.60 -10.60
C SER A 86 -12.67 -4.24 -10.00
N TYR A 87 -11.64 -3.46 -9.70
CA TYR A 87 -10.43 -3.94 -9.04
C TYR A 87 -10.68 -4.26 -7.57
N ILE A 88 -11.48 -3.41 -6.89
CA ILE A 88 -11.87 -3.60 -5.49
C ILE A 88 -12.75 -4.85 -5.35
N GLU A 89 -13.78 -4.98 -6.19
CA GLU A 89 -14.73 -6.09 -6.14
C GLU A 89 -14.11 -7.44 -6.54
N SER A 90 -13.09 -7.43 -7.38
CA SER A 90 -12.36 -8.65 -7.79
C SER A 90 -11.13 -8.97 -6.95
N ASP A 91 -10.88 -8.22 -5.87
CA ASP A 91 -9.70 -8.35 -4.98
C ASP A 91 -8.37 -8.23 -5.74
N ARG A 92 -8.36 -7.47 -6.84
CA ARG A 92 -7.15 -7.15 -7.60
C ARG A 92 -6.45 -5.94 -7.02
N MET A 93 -6.06 -6.04 -5.75
CA MET A 93 -5.39 -4.97 -5.02
C MET A 93 -4.01 -5.42 -4.54
N ALA A 94 -3.09 -4.48 -4.43
CA ALA A 94 -1.77 -4.67 -3.84
C ALA A 94 -1.47 -3.52 -2.90
N ASP A 95 -0.75 -3.83 -1.83
CA ASP A 95 -0.30 -2.82 -0.86
C ASP A 95 0.68 -1.83 -1.51
N PHE A 96 0.80 -0.65 -0.93
CA PHE A 96 1.76 0.36 -1.38
C PHE A 96 3.18 -0.17 -1.29
N GLN A 97 3.93 0.02 -2.36
CA GLN A 97 5.32 -0.47 -2.45
C GLN A 97 6.24 0.16 -1.42
N ASP A 98 5.99 1.41 -1.04
CA ASP A 98 6.76 2.15 -0.04
C ASP A 98 6.66 1.55 1.36
N HIS A 99 5.58 0.83 1.70
CA HIS A 99 5.46 0.07 2.95
C HIS A 99 6.50 -1.06 3.06
N HIS A 100 7.05 -1.51 1.94
CA HIS A 100 8.00 -2.61 1.86
C HIS A 100 9.45 -2.16 1.66
N TYR A 101 9.68 -0.86 1.56
CA TYR A 101 11.05 -0.34 1.45
C TYR A 101 11.72 -0.30 2.82
N PRO A 102 13.01 -0.66 2.91
CA PRO A 102 13.79 -0.39 4.11
C PRO A 102 13.76 1.10 4.46
N SER A 103 13.61 1.40 5.74
CA SER A 103 13.51 2.80 6.23
C SER A 103 14.73 3.66 5.88
N GLU A 104 15.88 3.01 5.61
CA GLU A 104 17.13 3.64 5.20
C GLU A 104 17.18 3.99 3.72
N MET A 105 16.22 3.48 2.92
CA MET A 105 16.12 3.80 1.49
C MET A 105 15.19 5.00 1.28
N SER A 106 15.77 6.14 0.91
CA SER A 106 14.98 7.28 0.44
C SER A 106 14.66 7.12 -1.04
N VAL A 107 13.64 6.30 -1.34
CA VAL A 107 13.25 5.98 -2.73
C VAL A 107 12.80 7.24 -3.47
N ASP A 108 12.08 8.13 -2.80
CA ASP A 108 11.66 9.41 -3.38
C ASP A 108 12.83 10.26 -3.87
N ALA A 109 13.89 10.36 -3.04
CA ALA A 109 15.10 11.09 -3.44
C ALA A 109 15.84 10.39 -4.58
N MET A 110 15.80 9.07 -4.64
CA MET A 110 16.36 8.30 -5.75
C MET A 110 15.59 8.56 -7.06
N ILE A 111 14.26 8.59 -7.01
CA ILE A 111 13.39 8.89 -8.15
C ILE A 111 13.61 10.33 -8.61
N GLN A 112 13.67 11.31 -7.69
CA GLN A 112 13.97 12.69 -8.02
C GLN A 112 15.32 12.85 -8.72
N THR A 113 16.35 12.15 -8.22
CA THR A 113 17.67 12.14 -8.85
C THR A 113 17.61 11.55 -10.26
N TYR A 114 16.88 10.46 -10.45
CA TYR A 114 16.68 9.85 -11.77
C TYR A 114 15.96 10.80 -12.76
N LEU A 115 14.90 11.48 -12.29
CA LEU A 115 14.13 12.40 -13.13
C LEU A 115 14.91 13.65 -13.55
N LEU A 116 15.97 13.98 -12.81
CA LEU A 116 16.85 15.13 -13.11
C LEU A 116 18.11 14.71 -13.89
N ASP A 117 18.29 13.42 -14.14
CA ASP A 117 19.47 12.89 -14.85
C ASP A 117 19.15 12.69 -16.34
N ASP A 118 19.63 13.61 -17.18
CA ASP A 118 19.44 13.57 -18.64
C ASP A 118 20.43 12.62 -19.36
N SER A 119 21.25 11.87 -18.63
CA SER A 119 22.22 10.97 -19.24
C SER A 119 21.55 9.74 -19.87
N ALA A 120 22.15 9.20 -20.90
CA ALA A 120 21.67 7.99 -21.58
C ALA A 120 21.64 6.74 -20.64
N ASP A 121 22.45 6.76 -19.58
CA ASP A 121 22.55 5.67 -18.60
C ASP A 121 21.73 5.90 -17.32
N ALA A 122 20.94 6.97 -17.23
CA ALA A 122 20.15 7.34 -16.03
C ALA A 122 19.33 6.18 -15.49
N LYS A 123 18.55 5.53 -16.35
CA LYS A 123 17.73 4.36 -15.98
C LYS A 123 18.57 3.22 -15.39
N LYS A 124 19.68 2.87 -16.02
CA LYS A 124 20.57 1.80 -15.59
C LYS A 124 21.21 2.14 -14.24
N THR A 125 21.64 3.38 -14.09
CA THR A 125 22.23 3.90 -12.84
C THR A 125 21.23 3.83 -11.70
N PHE A 126 19.99 4.28 -11.92
CA PHE A 126 18.91 4.19 -10.94
C PHE A 126 18.64 2.74 -10.53
N LEU A 127 18.40 1.83 -11.49
CA LEU A 127 18.06 0.43 -11.19
C LEU A 127 19.20 -0.29 -10.45
N ASN A 128 20.46 -0.07 -10.85
CA ASN A 128 21.60 -0.66 -10.17
C ASN A 128 21.75 -0.15 -8.73
N LYS A 129 21.53 1.14 -8.51
CA LYS A 129 21.58 1.73 -7.18
C LYS A 129 20.44 1.19 -6.30
N PHE A 130 19.22 1.14 -6.85
CA PHE A 130 18.05 0.61 -6.15
C PHE A 130 18.30 -0.83 -5.70
N ASP A 131 18.69 -1.72 -6.62
CA ASP A 131 18.96 -3.14 -6.33
C ASP A 131 20.07 -3.32 -5.28
N LYS A 132 21.13 -2.54 -5.40
CA LYS A 132 22.24 -2.55 -4.44
C LYS A 132 21.81 -2.15 -3.04
N ASP A 133 21.07 -1.04 -2.92
CA ASP A 133 20.62 -0.51 -1.63
C ASP A 133 19.55 -1.44 -1.02
N TRP A 134 18.61 -1.95 -1.83
CA TRP A 134 17.64 -2.96 -1.40
C TRP A 134 18.32 -4.19 -0.80
N LYS A 135 19.27 -4.79 -1.50
CA LYS A 135 20.01 -5.97 -1.02
C LYS A 135 20.81 -5.66 0.24
N ARG A 136 21.40 -4.47 0.32
CA ARG A 136 22.19 -4.05 1.48
C ARG A 136 21.34 -3.95 2.74
N TYR A 137 20.21 -3.27 2.64
CA TYR A 137 19.37 -2.99 3.81
C TYR A 137 18.45 -4.15 4.18
N ASN A 138 18.10 -5.02 3.24
CA ASN A 138 17.34 -6.24 3.48
C ASN A 138 18.19 -7.50 3.70
N ARG A 139 19.48 -7.39 3.88
CA ARG A 139 20.38 -8.54 3.97
C ARG A 139 19.90 -9.61 4.97
N ASP A 140 19.47 -9.20 6.15
CA ASP A 140 19.06 -10.12 7.20
C ASP A 140 17.70 -10.77 6.90
N LEU A 141 16.80 -10.02 6.24
CA LEU A 141 15.51 -10.55 5.76
C LEU A 141 15.74 -11.58 4.64
N ILE A 142 16.57 -11.23 3.65
CA ILE A 142 16.93 -12.12 2.53
C ILE A 142 17.52 -13.43 3.08
N TRP A 143 18.42 -13.34 4.03
CA TRP A 143 19.02 -14.52 4.67
C TRP A 143 17.95 -15.39 5.38
N LYS A 144 17.02 -14.78 6.12
CA LYS A 144 15.93 -15.50 6.79
C LYS A 144 15.01 -16.22 5.79
N VAL A 145 14.65 -15.55 4.70
CA VAL A 145 13.82 -16.14 3.63
C VAL A 145 14.54 -17.31 2.97
N GLN A 146 15.82 -17.18 2.69
CA GLN A 146 16.62 -18.28 2.15
C GLN A 146 16.65 -19.49 3.09
N GLN A 147 16.89 -19.28 4.39
CA GLN A 147 16.87 -20.35 5.39
C GLN A 147 15.50 -21.02 5.53
N TYR A 148 14.41 -20.25 5.38
CA TYR A 148 13.06 -20.81 5.37
C TYR A 148 12.83 -21.71 4.15
N ASN A 149 13.14 -21.22 2.96
CA ASN A 149 12.97 -21.95 1.71
C ASN A 149 13.82 -23.24 1.68
N GLU A 150 15.05 -23.23 2.20
CA GLU A 150 15.89 -24.42 2.33
C GLU A 150 15.26 -25.49 3.25
N LYS A 151 14.59 -25.10 4.31
CA LYS A 151 13.91 -26.02 5.23
C LYS A 151 12.63 -26.61 4.63
N GLU A 152 11.85 -25.81 3.92
CA GLU A 152 10.62 -26.27 3.25
C GLU A 152 10.96 -27.16 2.05
N GLY A 153 11.98 -26.81 1.24
CA GLY A 153 12.44 -27.62 0.10
C GLY A 153 12.98 -28.99 0.51
N THR A 154 13.52 -29.14 1.72
CA THR A 154 13.95 -30.42 2.26
C THR A 154 12.82 -31.27 2.84
N SER A 155 11.62 -30.69 3.06
CA SER A 155 10.45 -31.41 3.58
C SER A 155 9.59 -32.09 2.50
N GLU A 156 9.70 -31.66 1.24
CA GLU A 156 8.96 -32.25 0.11
C GLU A 156 9.62 -33.52 -0.47
N ASP A 157 10.93 -33.69 -0.30
CA ASP A 157 11.66 -34.88 -0.78
C ASP A 157 11.55 -36.11 0.15
N THR A 158 10.73 -36.05 1.20
CA THR A 158 10.61 -37.12 2.21
C THR A 158 9.19 -37.70 2.32
N LYS A 159 8.38 -37.65 1.25
CA LYS A 159 7.07 -38.31 1.20
C LYS A 159 6.95 -39.26 0.04
#